data_254f6b7603b446759c1a7a648ff43470
#
_entry.id   254f6b7603b446759c1a7a648ff43470
#
_cell.length_a   1.000
_cell.length_b   1.000
_cell.length_c   1.000
_cell.angle_alpha   90.00
_cell.angle_beta   90.00
_cell.angle_gamma   90.00
#
_symmetry.space_group_name_H-M   'P 1'
#
loop_
_entity.id
_entity.type
_entity.pdbx_description
1 polymer ?
#
loop_
_entity_poly.entity_id
_entity_poly.type
_entity_poly.pdbx_seq_one_letter_code
_entity_poly.pdbx_strand_id
1 'polypeptide(L)'
;MESNLIAGALIAITSGVIVQVVNSFLDIKKEKRKFVFEKIEDIINSISAINEGLQHDASTTFGVGPPNGSLKDLSFELIKIKCIVKVYHPNLGKNIDTFNESMNQYFAAKREFINSQRQGVIQVQLNQKFDVIKEKFELCTKEINSFIDVLTKYARL
;
A
#
# COMPACT_ATOMS: atom_id res chain seq x y z
N MET A 1 -43.22 -37.19 -35.58
CA MET A 1 -41.74 -37.19 -35.52
C MET A 1 -41.12 -35.82 -35.55
N GLU A 2 -41.62 -34.87 -36.28
CA GLU A 2 -41.07 -33.49 -36.38
C GLU A 2 -41.08 -32.68 -35.12
N SER A 3 -42.13 -32.80 -34.25
CA SER A 3 -42.22 -32.05 -33.00
C SER A 3 -41.11 -32.38 -31.98
N ASN A 4 -40.64 -33.63 -31.95
CA ASN A 4 -39.56 -34.04 -31.06
C ASN A 4 -38.17 -33.56 -31.53
N LEU A 5 -38.02 -33.38 -32.82
CA LEU A 5 -36.81 -32.84 -33.43
C LEU A 5 -36.66 -31.29 -33.14
N ILE A 6 -37.79 -30.57 -33.24
CA ILE A 6 -37.85 -29.14 -32.93
C ILE A 6 -37.62 -28.91 -31.43
N ALA A 7 -38.24 -29.71 -30.56
CA ALA A 7 -38.00 -29.62 -29.11
C ALA A 7 -36.55 -29.90 -28.71
N GLY A 8 -35.95 -30.92 -29.32
CA GLY A 8 -34.55 -31.28 -29.10
C GLY A 8 -33.57 -30.16 -29.54
N ALA A 9 -33.84 -29.53 -30.71
CA ALA A 9 -33.05 -28.40 -31.21
C ALA A 9 -33.17 -27.19 -30.31
N LEU A 10 -34.37 -26.84 -29.84
CA LEU A 10 -34.61 -25.73 -28.90
C LEU A 10 -33.87 -25.95 -27.56
N ILE A 11 -33.90 -27.15 -27.01
CA ILE A 11 -33.18 -27.50 -25.77
C ILE A 11 -31.66 -27.39 -25.98
N ALA A 12 -31.15 -27.83 -27.10
CA ALA A 12 -29.72 -27.76 -27.42
C ALA A 12 -29.25 -26.29 -27.55
N ILE A 13 -30.03 -25.42 -28.20
CA ILE A 13 -29.72 -23.99 -28.37
C ILE A 13 -29.79 -23.28 -27.02
N THR A 14 -30.80 -23.51 -26.21
CA THR A 14 -30.96 -22.87 -24.90
C THR A 14 -29.86 -23.28 -23.93
N SER A 15 -29.49 -24.58 -23.92
CA SER A 15 -28.38 -25.06 -23.08
C SER A 15 -27.03 -24.49 -23.52
N GLY A 16 -26.77 -24.35 -24.81
CA GLY A 16 -25.56 -23.73 -25.34
C GLY A 16 -25.44 -22.24 -24.95
N VAL A 17 -26.53 -21.49 -25.05
CA VAL A 17 -26.57 -20.07 -24.64
C VAL A 17 -26.34 -19.91 -23.13
N ILE A 18 -26.98 -20.76 -22.31
CA ILE A 18 -26.79 -20.72 -20.85
C ILE A 18 -25.34 -21.00 -20.48
N VAL A 19 -24.71 -22.04 -21.07
CA VAL A 19 -23.30 -22.37 -20.83
C VAL A 19 -22.39 -21.21 -21.24
N GLN A 20 -22.65 -20.56 -22.35
CA GLN A 20 -21.84 -19.43 -22.82
C GLN A 20 -21.97 -18.20 -21.91
N VAL A 21 -23.17 -17.90 -21.42
CA VAL A 21 -23.42 -16.81 -20.44
C VAL A 21 -22.71 -17.12 -19.12
N VAL A 22 -22.82 -18.35 -18.61
CA VAL A 22 -22.13 -18.76 -17.37
C VAL A 22 -20.62 -18.66 -17.50
N ASN A 23 -20.05 -19.14 -18.62
CA ASN A 23 -18.61 -19.03 -18.87
C ASN A 23 -18.16 -17.58 -18.95
N SER A 24 -18.86 -16.73 -19.70
CA SER A 24 -18.55 -15.29 -19.77
C SER A 24 -18.61 -14.64 -18.39
N PHE A 25 -19.57 -14.99 -17.55
CA PHE A 25 -19.67 -14.46 -16.17
C PHE A 25 -18.53 -14.94 -15.28
N LEU A 26 -18.10 -16.20 -15.42
CA LEU A 26 -16.94 -16.73 -14.71
C LEU A 26 -15.62 -16.08 -15.16
N ASP A 27 -15.47 -15.81 -16.43
CA ASP A 27 -14.29 -15.13 -16.97
C ASP A 27 -14.22 -13.66 -16.49
N ILE A 28 -15.33 -12.93 -16.50
CA ILE A 28 -15.40 -11.58 -15.91
C ILE A 28 -15.03 -11.60 -14.43
N LYS A 29 -15.48 -12.62 -13.68
CA LYS A 29 -15.09 -12.77 -12.27
C LYS A 29 -13.59 -13.04 -12.10
N LYS A 30 -13.00 -13.88 -12.94
CA LYS A 30 -11.55 -14.16 -12.93
C LYS A 30 -10.73 -12.92 -13.26
N GLU A 31 -11.11 -12.18 -14.30
CA GLU A 31 -10.44 -10.94 -14.69
C GLU A 31 -10.52 -9.89 -13.60
N LYS A 32 -11.69 -9.70 -12.97
CA LYS A 32 -11.84 -8.78 -11.83
C LYS A 32 -10.93 -9.17 -10.66
N ARG A 33 -10.87 -10.47 -10.31
CA ARG A 33 -9.96 -10.94 -9.25
C ARG A 33 -8.50 -10.67 -9.62
N LYS A 34 -8.08 -11.01 -10.85
CA LYS A 34 -6.73 -10.75 -11.33
C LYS A 34 -6.37 -9.28 -11.21
N PHE A 35 -7.26 -8.39 -11.67
CA PHE A 35 -7.06 -6.95 -11.58
C PHE A 35 -6.96 -6.45 -10.13
N VAL A 36 -7.79 -6.95 -9.21
CA VAL A 36 -7.70 -6.62 -7.78
C VAL A 36 -6.35 -7.05 -7.20
N PHE A 37 -5.86 -8.25 -7.54
CA PHE A 37 -4.55 -8.72 -7.12
C PHE A 37 -3.41 -7.86 -7.64
N GLU A 38 -3.43 -7.48 -8.91
CA GLU A 38 -2.44 -6.58 -9.50
C GLU A 38 -2.38 -5.23 -8.75
N LYS A 39 -3.53 -4.68 -8.36
CA LYS A 39 -3.58 -3.43 -7.59
C LYS A 39 -3.06 -3.58 -6.15
N ILE A 40 -3.28 -4.71 -5.52
CA ILE A 40 -2.70 -5.01 -4.20
C ILE A 40 -1.18 -5.17 -4.33
N GLU A 41 -0.70 -5.83 -5.36
CA GLU A 41 0.73 -5.97 -5.65
C GLU A 41 1.39 -4.60 -5.88
N ASP A 42 0.75 -3.71 -6.65
CA ASP A 42 1.18 -2.33 -6.83
C ASP A 42 1.34 -1.59 -5.49
N ILE A 43 0.37 -1.77 -4.56
CA ILE A 43 0.41 -1.17 -3.22
C ILE A 43 1.59 -1.75 -2.42
N ILE A 44 1.76 -3.07 -2.39
CA ILE A 44 2.83 -3.74 -1.66
C ILE A 44 4.20 -3.27 -2.16
N ASN A 45 4.39 -3.20 -3.47
CA ASN A 45 5.64 -2.73 -4.07
C ASN A 45 5.95 -1.28 -3.68
N SER A 46 4.94 -0.41 -3.70
CA SER A 46 5.09 0.98 -3.27
C SER A 46 5.38 1.11 -1.77
N ILE A 47 4.76 0.28 -0.91
CA ILE A 47 5.07 0.23 0.52
C ILE A 47 6.50 -0.25 0.76
N SER A 48 6.96 -1.26 0.03
CA SER A 48 8.33 -1.76 0.12
C SER A 48 9.34 -0.66 -0.25
N ALA A 49 9.09 0.07 -1.34
CA ALA A 49 9.92 1.20 -1.74
C ALA A 49 9.94 2.32 -0.66
N ILE A 50 8.80 2.61 -0.03
CA ILE A 50 8.72 3.56 1.08
C ILE A 50 9.52 3.04 2.28
N ASN A 51 9.39 1.77 2.64
CA ASN A 51 10.11 1.18 3.76
C ASN A 51 11.63 1.24 3.54
N GLU A 52 12.13 0.88 2.37
CA GLU A 52 13.52 0.99 1.99
C GLU A 52 14.03 2.43 2.09
N GLY A 53 13.26 3.38 1.56
CA GLY A 53 13.58 4.81 1.63
C GLY A 53 13.62 5.33 3.07
N LEU A 54 12.70 4.91 3.94
CA LEU A 54 12.68 5.26 5.36
C LEU A 54 13.87 4.66 6.11
N GLN A 55 14.22 3.40 5.85
CA GLN A 55 15.39 2.74 6.44
C GLN A 55 16.69 3.46 6.04
N HIS A 56 16.81 3.83 4.77
CA HIS A 56 17.95 4.60 4.29
C HIS A 56 18.01 5.98 4.93
N ASP A 57 16.91 6.70 5.02
CA ASP A 57 16.81 8.01 5.66
C ASP A 57 17.15 7.94 7.16
N ALA A 58 16.65 6.93 7.86
CA ALA A 58 16.97 6.68 9.25
C ALA A 58 18.44 6.36 9.46
N SER A 59 19.04 5.47 8.63
CA SER A 59 20.46 5.14 8.72
C SER A 59 21.35 6.36 8.52
N THR A 60 21.00 7.25 7.60
CA THR A 60 21.70 8.53 7.39
C THR A 60 21.52 9.45 8.59
N THR A 61 20.31 9.56 9.14
CA THR A 61 19.99 10.41 10.30
C THR A 61 20.73 9.93 11.55
N PHE A 62 20.90 8.62 11.72
CA PHE A 62 21.59 7.99 12.85
C PHE A 62 23.11 7.84 12.62
N GLY A 63 23.65 8.36 11.52
CA GLY A 63 25.09 8.41 11.27
C GLY A 63 25.70 7.08 10.78
N VAL A 64 24.89 6.15 10.30
CA VAL A 64 25.32 4.80 9.88
C VAL A 64 25.43 4.66 8.35
N GLY A 65 24.87 5.61 7.58
CA GLY A 65 24.78 5.51 6.12
C GLY A 65 25.21 6.77 5.34
N PRO A 66 25.39 6.66 4.03
CA PRO A 66 25.76 7.79 3.17
C PRO A 66 24.60 8.81 3.02
N PRO A 67 24.88 10.11 2.82
CA PRO A 67 23.91 11.21 2.92
C PRO A 67 22.90 11.36 1.76
N ASN A 68 22.68 10.39 0.89
CA ASN A 68 21.97 10.57 -0.38
C ASN A 68 20.74 9.65 -0.54
N GLY A 69 19.67 9.91 0.22
CA GLY A 69 18.34 9.38 -0.08
C GLY A 69 17.37 10.49 -0.47
N SER A 70 16.72 10.38 -1.63
CA SER A 70 15.76 11.39 -2.08
C SER A 70 14.40 11.21 -1.39
N LEU A 71 14.07 12.13 -0.47
CA LEU A 71 12.73 12.21 0.15
C LEU A 71 11.59 12.43 -0.86
N LYS A 72 11.91 12.90 -2.08
CA LYS A 72 10.92 13.16 -3.14
C LYS A 72 10.22 11.88 -3.58
N ASP A 73 10.94 10.76 -3.60
CA ASP A 73 10.41 9.49 -4.07
C ASP A 73 9.38 8.90 -3.10
N LEU A 74 9.57 9.09 -1.78
CA LEU A 74 8.64 8.60 -0.75
C LEU A 74 7.27 9.27 -0.84
N SER A 75 7.22 10.56 -1.12
CA SER A 75 5.97 11.31 -1.28
C SER A 75 5.20 10.85 -2.52
N PHE A 76 5.90 10.54 -3.61
CA PHE A 76 5.30 10.05 -4.83
C PHE A 76 4.68 8.67 -4.63
N GLU A 77 5.42 7.73 -4.03
CA GLU A 77 4.91 6.38 -3.73
C GLU A 77 3.69 6.44 -2.79
N LEU A 78 3.69 7.31 -1.79
CA LEU A 78 2.56 7.49 -0.89
C LEU A 78 1.32 8.02 -1.62
N ILE A 79 1.48 8.98 -2.52
CA ILE A 79 0.39 9.50 -3.36
C ILE A 79 -0.18 8.39 -4.25
N LYS A 80 0.69 7.58 -4.87
CA LYS A 80 0.31 6.44 -5.70
C LYS A 80 -0.55 5.45 -4.90
N ILE A 81 -0.11 5.05 -3.71
CA ILE A 81 -0.88 4.17 -2.82
C ILE A 81 -2.24 4.78 -2.50
N LYS A 82 -2.29 6.05 -2.09
CA LYS A 82 -3.55 6.74 -1.77
C LYS A 82 -4.52 6.75 -2.94
N CYS A 83 -4.04 6.98 -4.15
CA CYS A 83 -4.87 6.94 -5.35
C CYS A 83 -5.44 5.54 -5.60
N ILE A 84 -4.60 4.50 -5.51
CA ILE A 84 -5.04 3.11 -5.71
C ILE A 84 -6.06 2.71 -4.63
N VAL A 85 -5.77 3.00 -3.36
CA VAL A 85 -6.66 2.69 -2.23
C VAL A 85 -8.00 3.40 -2.39
N LYS A 86 -8.00 4.69 -2.70
CA LYS A 86 -9.24 5.48 -2.84
C LYS A 86 -10.15 4.96 -3.95
N VAL A 87 -9.57 4.51 -5.07
CA VAL A 87 -10.34 4.09 -6.25
C VAL A 87 -10.76 2.63 -6.16
N TYR A 88 -9.86 1.75 -5.73
CA TYR A 88 -10.07 0.30 -5.84
C TYR A 88 -10.31 -0.40 -4.51
N HIS A 89 -9.84 0.17 -3.40
CA HIS A 89 -9.86 -0.46 -2.07
C HIS A 89 -10.25 0.53 -0.96
N PRO A 90 -11.42 1.21 -1.05
CA PRO A 90 -11.80 2.27 -0.10
C PRO A 90 -11.82 1.80 1.37
N ASN A 91 -12.02 0.50 1.61
CA ASN A 91 -11.97 -0.10 2.94
C ASN A 91 -10.58 -0.03 3.61
N LEU A 92 -9.52 0.14 2.82
CA LEU A 92 -8.14 0.33 3.29
C LEU A 92 -7.80 1.80 3.59
N GLY A 93 -8.74 2.72 3.37
CA GLY A 93 -8.53 4.16 3.53
C GLY A 93 -7.98 4.52 4.91
N LYS A 94 -8.59 3.99 5.98
CA LYS A 94 -8.14 4.24 7.35
C LYS A 94 -6.69 3.78 7.60
N ASN A 95 -6.29 2.64 7.06
CA ASN A 95 -4.95 2.11 7.23
C ASN A 95 -3.90 3.00 6.56
N ILE A 96 -4.17 3.46 5.34
CA ILE A 96 -3.25 4.38 4.65
C ILE A 96 -3.19 5.76 5.32
N ASP A 97 -4.27 6.24 5.91
CA ASP A 97 -4.28 7.50 6.63
C ASP A 97 -3.46 7.39 7.93
N THR A 98 -3.61 6.31 8.71
CA THR A 98 -2.79 6.05 9.90
C THR A 98 -1.31 5.95 9.55
N PHE A 99 -0.97 5.23 8.49
CA PHE A 99 0.40 5.14 7.98
C PHE A 99 0.96 6.51 7.57
N ASN A 100 0.20 7.29 6.80
CA ASN A 100 0.61 8.63 6.41
C ASN A 100 0.84 9.57 7.60
N GLU A 101 0.00 9.47 8.63
CA GLU A 101 0.15 10.24 9.85
C GLU A 101 1.46 9.89 10.57
N SER A 102 1.79 8.61 10.72
CA SER A 102 3.04 8.18 11.34
C SER A 102 4.28 8.66 10.57
N MET A 103 4.24 8.63 9.23
CA MET A 103 5.29 9.22 8.39
C MET A 103 5.45 10.72 8.62
N ASN A 104 4.34 11.45 8.66
CA ASN A 104 4.37 12.90 8.89
C ASN A 104 4.98 13.24 10.25
N GLN A 105 4.65 12.46 11.29
CA GLN A 105 5.23 12.61 12.63
C GLN A 105 6.74 12.36 12.64
N TYR A 106 7.21 11.31 11.96
CA TYR A 106 8.64 11.05 11.81
C TYR A 106 9.37 12.21 11.13
N PHE A 107 8.89 12.67 9.99
CA PHE A 107 9.53 13.78 9.28
C PHE A 107 9.44 15.11 10.01
N ALA A 108 8.39 15.36 10.78
CA ALA A 108 8.28 16.55 11.63
C ALA A 108 9.34 16.51 12.74
N ALA A 109 9.49 15.40 13.44
CA ALA A 109 10.49 15.23 14.50
C ALA A 109 11.91 15.39 13.93
N LYS A 110 12.20 14.79 12.78
CA LYS A 110 13.50 14.93 12.10
C LYS A 110 13.80 16.40 11.73
N ARG A 111 12.83 17.11 11.18
CA ARG A 111 12.98 18.52 10.81
C ARG A 111 13.27 19.38 12.03
N GLU A 112 12.57 19.14 13.13
CA GLU A 112 12.79 19.84 14.40
C GLU A 112 14.19 19.60 14.95
N PHE A 113 14.69 18.37 14.89
CA PHE A 113 16.06 18.02 15.27
C PHE A 113 17.11 18.76 14.44
N ILE A 114 16.98 18.73 13.10
CA ILE A 114 17.91 19.43 12.20
C ILE A 114 17.91 20.94 12.47
N ASN A 115 16.74 21.52 12.69
CA ASN A 115 16.65 22.95 13.03
C ASN A 115 17.34 23.27 14.36
N SER A 116 17.18 22.40 15.36
CA SER A 116 17.83 22.56 16.67
C SER A 116 19.36 22.46 16.58
N GLN A 117 19.88 21.54 15.75
CA GLN A 117 21.31 21.46 15.46
C GLN A 117 21.86 22.78 14.86
N ARG A 118 21.14 23.35 13.90
CA ARG A 118 21.50 24.62 13.24
C ARG A 118 21.47 25.81 14.19
N GLN A 119 20.60 25.77 15.20
CA GLN A 119 20.47 26.81 16.21
C GLN A 119 21.47 26.68 17.36
N GLY A 120 22.35 25.69 17.35
CA GLY A 120 23.36 25.48 18.38
C GLY A 120 22.76 25.08 19.75
N VAL A 121 21.63 24.38 19.75
CA VAL A 121 21.00 23.85 20.96
C VAL A 121 21.94 22.92 21.69
N ILE A 122 21.92 22.93 23.05
CA ILE A 122 22.82 22.12 23.87
C ILE A 122 22.63 20.61 23.66
N GLN A 123 23.72 19.85 23.81
CA GLN A 123 23.77 18.41 23.49
C GLN A 123 22.69 17.57 24.21
N VAL A 124 22.35 17.91 25.43
CA VAL A 124 21.30 17.18 26.19
C VAL A 124 19.93 17.28 25.51
N GLN A 125 19.57 18.46 25.02
CA GLN A 125 18.32 18.66 24.31
C GLN A 125 18.34 18.03 22.92
N LEU A 126 19.48 17.98 22.25
CA LEU A 126 19.66 17.27 20.98
C LEU A 126 19.46 15.76 21.17
N ASN A 127 20.00 15.17 22.23
CA ASN A 127 19.81 13.77 22.54
C ASN A 127 18.33 13.43 22.78
N GLN A 128 17.60 14.26 23.53
CA GLN A 128 16.16 14.07 23.73
C GLN A 128 15.37 14.11 22.43
N LYS A 129 15.70 15.04 21.53
CA LYS A 129 15.06 15.11 20.19
C LYS A 129 15.42 13.92 19.31
N PHE A 130 16.63 13.39 19.44
CA PHE A 130 17.06 12.18 18.76
C PHE A 130 16.27 10.95 19.22
N ASP A 131 16.02 10.81 20.52
CA ASP A 131 15.17 9.74 21.07
C ASP A 131 13.73 9.83 20.53
N VAL A 132 13.18 11.04 20.38
CA VAL A 132 11.87 11.25 19.75
C VAL A 132 11.85 10.80 18.29
N ILE A 133 12.89 11.10 17.51
CA ILE A 133 12.99 10.63 16.12
C ILE A 133 12.97 9.09 16.07
N LYS A 134 13.74 8.45 16.95
CA LYS A 134 13.80 7.00 17.04
C LYS A 134 12.43 6.39 17.35
N GLU A 135 11.74 6.94 18.35
CA GLU A 135 10.36 6.53 18.69
C GLU A 135 9.40 6.64 17.50
N LYS A 136 9.45 7.77 16.78
CA LYS A 136 8.57 8.00 15.61
C LYS A 136 8.92 7.12 14.42
N PHE A 137 10.20 6.79 14.24
CA PHE A 137 10.64 5.82 13.25
C PHE A 137 10.13 4.40 13.55
N GLU A 138 10.24 3.96 14.81
CA GLU A 138 9.73 2.67 15.27
C GLU A 138 8.21 2.58 15.08
N LEU A 139 7.47 3.64 15.41
CA LEU A 139 6.04 3.73 15.16
C LEU A 139 5.71 3.62 13.67
N CYS A 140 6.42 4.36 12.82
CA CYS A 140 6.21 4.31 11.37
C CYS A 140 6.45 2.90 10.82
N THR A 141 7.52 2.24 11.23
CA THR A 141 7.83 0.85 10.83
C THR A 141 6.75 -0.13 11.29
N LYS A 142 6.22 0.05 12.50
CA LYS A 142 5.10 -0.74 13.01
C LYS A 142 3.84 -0.58 12.16
N GLU A 143 3.50 0.65 11.78
CA GLU A 143 2.34 0.92 10.93
C GLU A 143 2.51 0.36 9.51
N ILE A 144 3.72 0.39 8.94
CA ILE A 144 4.04 -0.28 7.68
C ILE A 144 3.73 -1.79 7.77
N ASN A 145 4.26 -2.46 8.79
CA ASN A 145 4.07 -3.90 8.97
C ASN A 145 2.60 -4.25 9.19
N SER A 146 1.89 -3.46 10.00
CA SER A 146 0.45 -3.60 10.21
C SER A 146 -0.34 -3.47 8.92
N PHE A 147 0.01 -2.52 8.06
CA PHE A 147 -0.66 -2.34 6.78
C PHE A 147 -0.36 -3.48 5.80
N ILE A 148 0.87 -4.00 5.75
CA ILE A 148 1.24 -5.19 4.96
C ILE A 148 0.41 -6.40 5.42
N ASP A 149 0.26 -6.61 6.73
CA ASP A 149 -0.54 -7.70 7.28
C ASP A 149 -2.02 -7.59 6.85
N VAL A 150 -2.58 -6.38 6.87
CA VAL A 150 -3.95 -6.13 6.39
C VAL A 150 -4.07 -6.45 4.90
N LEU A 151 -3.12 -5.99 4.07
CA LEU A 151 -3.10 -6.27 2.62
C LEU A 151 -3.00 -7.75 2.34
N THR A 152 -2.14 -8.46 3.08
CA THR A 152 -1.95 -9.92 2.92
C THR A 152 -3.23 -10.69 3.26
N LYS A 153 -3.94 -10.29 4.30
CA LYS A 153 -5.25 -10.87 4.65
C LYS A 153 -6.31 -10.54 3.59
N TYR A 154 -6.31 -9.31 3.11
CA TYR A 154 -7.26 -8.85 2.09
C TYR A 154 -7.05 -9.57 0.74
N ALA A 155 -5.81 -9.88 0.38
CA ALA A 155 -5.48 -10.64 -0.83
C ALA A 155 -5.88 -12.11 -0.79
N ARG A 156 -6.13 -12.68 0.41
CA ARG A 156 -6.54 -14.09 0.58
C ARG A 156 -8.06 -14.31 0.51
N LEU A 157 -8.85 -13.24 0.50
CA LEU A 157 -10.32 -13.26 0.37
C LEU A 157 -10.75 -13.25 -1.11
#